data_512aa0763939f669f809071e2261f050
#
_entry.id   512aa0763939f669f809071e2261f050
#
_cell.length_a   1.000
_cell.length_b   1.000
_cell.length_c   1.000
_cell.angle_alpha   90.00
_cell.angle_beta   90.00
_cell.angle_gamma   90.00
#
_symmetry.space_group_name_H-M   'P 1'
#
loop_
_entity.id
_entity.type
_entity.pdbx_description
1 polymer ?
#
loop_
_entity_poly.entity_id
_entity_poly.type
_entity_poly.pdbx_seq_one_letter_code
_entity_poly.pdbx_strand_id
1 'polypeptide(L)'
;VSIRDLIKSAMRMRPDRIIVGEVRGVESVDMIQAMSSGHDGSISTGHSGSPEEMLSRLETMVLMGTDIPLMAIRKQIASAIDIIVQLERLRDKSRRVTEITEVVGYEDGEIRLNPLFIFKEVAEDKVENVVREEGCYEKIEDEVSGRLIYSGNRLIHRKKLEAAALQLEGGL
;
A
#
# COMPACT_ATOMS: atom_id res chain seq x y z
N VAL A 1 -7.21 16.45 -21.72
CA VAL A 1 -6.15 15.45 -21.46
C VAL A 1 -6.49 14.77 -20.16
N SER A 2 -6.71 13.46 -20.19
CA SER A 2 -7.01 12.64 -19.03
C SER A 2 -5.73 12.01 -18.45
N ILE A 3 -5.79 11.52 -17.19
CA ILE A 3 -4.70 10.72 -16.59
C ILE A 3 -4.44 9.49 -17.46
N ARG A 4 -5.47 8.89 -18.02
CA ARG A 4 -5.37 7.78 -18.98
C ARG A 4 -4.52 8.10 -20.20
N ASP A 5 -4.71 9.27 -20.80
CA ASP A 5 -3.91 9.72 -21.95
C ASP A 5 -2.44 9.94 -21.56
N LEU A 6 -2.20 10.47 -20.35
CA LEU A 6 -0.86 10.70 -19.83
C LEU A 6 -0.12 9.37 -19.55
N ILE A 7 -0.77 8.38 -18.97
CA ILE A 7 -0.18 7.04 -18.74
C ILE A 7 0.20 6.41 -20.08
N LYS A 8 -0.70 6.42 -21.07
CA LYS A 8 -0.43 5.90 -22.41
C LYS A 8 0.72 6.61 -23.12
N SER A 9 0.80 7.92 -22.95
CA SER A 9 1.91 8.70 -23.50
C SER A 9 3.23 8.40 -22.80
N ALA A 10 3.22 8.29 -21.47
CA ALA A 10 4.38 7.95 -20.67
C ALA A 10 4.96 6.59 -21.06
N MET A 11 4.13 5.56 -21.27
CA MET A 11 4.58 4.23 -21.71
C MET A 11 5.34 4.26 -23.05
N ARG A 12 5.02 5.23 -23.95
CA ARG A 12 5.72 5.40 -25.24
C ARG A 12 7.06 6.12 -25.15
N MET A 13 7.37 6.72 -23.99
CA MET A 13 8.63 7.44 -23.75
C MET A 13 9.75 6.51 -23.27
N ARG A 14 9.50 5.19 -23.18
CA ARG A 14 10.41 4.17 -22.63
C ARG A 14 10.92 4.52 -21.22
N PRO A 15 10.02 4.78 -20.27
CA PRO A 15 10.43 5.08 -18.90
C PRO A 15 10.93 3.82 -18.20
N ASP A 16 11.85 3.96 -17.27
CA ASP A 16 12.22 2.87 -16.35
C ASP A 16 11.11 2.61 -15.34
N ARG A 17 10.43 3.67 -14.89
CA ARG A 17 9.34 3.63 -13.91
C ARG A 17 8.26 4.64 -14.24
N ILE A 18 7.03 4.31 -13.92
CA ILE A 18 5.88 5.20 -14.07
C ILE A 18 5.35 5.53 -12.67
N ILE A 19 5.29 6.82 -12.36
CA ILE A 19 4.72 7.30 -11.09
C ILE A 19 3.38 7.95 -11.40
N VAL A 20 2.30 7.33 -10.91
CA VAL A 20 0.94 7.89 -11.00
C VAL A 20 0.60 8.48 -9.64
N GLY A 21 0.38 9.81 -9.60
CA GLY A 21 0.15 10.53 -8.35
C GLY A 21 -0.96 9.90 -7.51
N GLU A 22 -2.09 9.56 -8.14
CA GLU A 22 -3.17 8.76 -7.54
C GLU A 22 -4.10 8.19 -8.60
N VAL A 23 -4.84 7.13 -8.23
CA VAL A 23 -5.94 6.58 -9.03
C VAL A 23 -7.25 6.68 -8.27
N ARG A 24 -8.31 7.08 -8.98
CA ARG A 24 -9.65 7.28 -8.41
C ARG A 24 -10.77 6.65 -9.24
N GLY A 25 -10.47 6.20 -10.44
CA GLY A 25 -11.46 5.71 -11.40
C GLY A 25 -10.87 4.83 -12.49
N VAL A 26 -11.41 4.95 -13.68
CA VAL A 26 -11.13 4.08 -14.84
C VAL A 26 -9.67 4.05 -15.29
N GLU A 27 -8.89 5.05 -14.97
CA GLU A 27 -7.44 5.11 -15.25
C GLU A 27 -6.65 4.01 -14.55
N SER A 28 -7.21 3.40 -13.51
CA SER A 28 -6.62 2.25 -12.82
C SER A 28 -6.36 1.06 -13.76
N VAL A 29 -7.16 0.89 -14.81
CA VAL A 29 -6.94 -0.12 -15.85
C VAL A 29 -5.59 0.10 -16.53
N ASP A 30 -5.33 1.34 -16.98
CA ASP A 30 -4.10 1.69 -17.71
C ASP A 30 -2.88 1.67 -16.76
N MET A 31 -3.06 2.04 -15.49
CA MET A 31 -2.03 1.92 -14.45
C MET A 31 -1.62 0.45 -14.24
N ILE A 32 -2.58 -0.45 -14.02
CA ILE A 32 -2.31 -1.87 -13.83
C ILE A 32 -1.64 -2.48 -15.06
N GLN A 33 -2.08 -2.12 -16.26
CA GLN A 33 -1.43 -2.54 -17.50
C GLN A 33 0.01 -2.05 -17.60
N ALA A 34 0.27 -0.79 -17.22
CA ALA A 34 1.61 -0.23 -17.21
C ALA A 34 2.52 -0.97 -16.23
N MET A 35 2.05 -1.22 -15.01
CA MET A 35 2.79 -1.96 -13.98
C MET A 35 3.08 -3.41 -14.37
N SER A 36 2.16 -4.06 -15.14
CA SER A 36 2.34 -5.44 -15.62
C SER A 36 3.20 -5.55 -16.89
N SER A 37 3.59 -4.44 -17.52
CA SER A 37 4.28 -4.42 -18.82
C SER A 37 5.77 -4.14 -18.76
N GLY A 38 6.44 -4.52 -17.65
CA GLY A 38 7.89 -4.43 -17.52
C GLY A 38 8.41 -3.08 -17.02
N HIS A 39 7.54 -2.26 -16.40
CA HIS A 39 7.92 -1.01 -15.73
C HIS A 39 8.07 -1.26 -14.21
N ASP A 40 8.98 -2.17 -13.85
CA ASP A 40 9.22 -2.57 -12.47
C ASP A 40 9.59 -1.38 -11.58
N GLY A 41 9.02 -1.34 -10.35
CA GLY A 41 9.21 -0.26 -9.41
C GLY A 41 8.36 0.98 -9.70
N SER A 42 7.34 0.86 -10.55
CA SER A 42 6.30 1.89 -10.70
C SER A 42 5.51 2.05 -9.41
N ILE A 43 5.04 3.27 -9.15
CA ILE A 43 4.37 3.62 -7.89
C ILE A 43 3.08 4.38 -8.18
N SER A 44 2.06 4.09 -7.42
CA SER A 44 0.83 4.88 -7.39
C SER A 44 0.31 5.00 -5.96
N THR A 45 -0.61 5.94 -5.72
CA THR A 45 -1.31 6.07 -4.45
C THR A 45 -2.81 5.89 -4.64
N GLY A 46 -3.47 5.50 -3.57
CA GLY A 46 -4.92 5.39 -3.48
C GLY A 46 -5.38 5.63 -2.04
N HIS A 47 -6.68 5.78 -1.84
CA HIS A 47 -7.27 6.01 -0.53
C HIS A 47 -8.13 4.82 -0.12
N SER A 48 -7.80 4.18 1.00
CA SER A 48 -8.55 3.08 1.61
C SER A 48 -8.20 2.97 3.10
N GLY A 49 -9.00 2.23 3.84
CA GLY A 49 -8.76 1.97 5.26
C GLY A 49 -7.77 0.84 5.52
N SER A 50 -7.54 -0.05 4.54
CA SER A 50 -6.58 -1.17 4.66
C SER A 50 -6.06 -1.60 3.29
N PRO A 51 -5.01 -2.45 3.23
CA PRO A 51 -4.54 -3.07 1.99
C PRO A 51 -5.63 -3.87 1.26
N GLU A 52 -6.43 -4.65 1.99
CA GLU A 52 -7.53 -5.45 1.43
C GLU A 52 -8.62 -4.57 0.81
N GLU A 53 -9.00 -3.50 1.51
CA GLU A 53 -9.97 -2.53 0.99
C GLU A 53 -9.44 -1.82 -0.25
N MET A 54 -8.12 -1.54 -0.32
CA MET A 54 -7.51 -0.96 -1.50
C MET A 54 -7.62 -1.88 -2.70
N LEU A 55 -7.37 -3.18 -2.53
CA LEU A 55 -7.54 -4.17 -3.59
C LEU A 55 -8.98 -4.25 -4.07
N SER A 56 -9.95 -4.33 -3.16
CA SER A 56 -11.39 -4.33 -3.50
C SER A 56 -11.80 -3.06 -4.23
N ARG A 57 -11.25 -1.92 -3.81
CA ARG A 57 -11.47 -0.63 -4.48
C ARG A 57 -10.87 -0.59 -5.88
N LEU A 58 -9.67 -1.14 -6.07
CA LEU A 58 -9.05 -1.30 -7.39
C LEU A 58 -9.89 -2.18 -8.31
N GLU A 59 -10.42 -3.31 -7.81
CA GLU A 59 -11.35 -4.16 -8.56
C GLU A 59 -12.53 -3.34 -9.09
N THR A 60 -13.16 -2.55 -8.22
CA THR A 60 -14.28 -1.68 -8.58
C THR A 60 -13.90 -0.64 -9.65
N MET A 61 -12.75 0.02 -9.48
CA MET A 61 -12.29 1.04 -10.43
C MET A 61 -11.96 0.42 -11.81
N VAL A 62 -11.39 -0.78 -11.83
CA VAL A 62 -11.11 -1.51 -13.08
C VAL A 62 -12.41 -1.93 -13.76
N LEU A 63 -13.39 -2.44 -13.02
CA LEU A 63 -14.71 -2.79 -13.55
C LEU A 63 -15.45 -1.58 -14.17
N MET A 64 -15.22 -0.37 -13.70
CA MET A 64 -15.76 0.85 -14.30
C MET A 64 -15.17 1.15 -15.68
N GLY A 65 -13.98 0.63 -15.99
CA GLY A 65 -13.23 0.92 -17.21
C GLY A 65 -13.14 -0.24 -18.22
N THR A 66 -13.61 -1.44 -17.86
CA THR A 66 -13.52 -2.63 -18.71
C THR A 66 -14.62 -3.64 -18.38
N ASP A 67 -15.02 -4.40 -19.40
CA ASP A 67 -16.02 -5.47 -19.27
C ASP A 67 -15.31 -6.84 -19.34
N ILE A 68 -14.49 -7.13 -18.34
CA ILE A 68 -13.80 -8.41 -18.19
C ILE A 68 -14.23 -9.11 -16.89
N PRO A 69 -14.18 -10.45 -16.82
CA PRO A 69 -14.56 -11.19 -15.62
C PRO A 69 -13.72 -10.76 -14.40
N LEU A 70 -14.35 -10.65 -13.22
CA LEU A 70 -13.71 -10.27 -11.97
C LEU A 70 -12.46 -11.11 -11.65
N MET A 71 -12.52 -12.42 -11.94
CA MET A 71 -11.39 -13.32 -11.77
C MET A 71 -10.15 -12.88 -12.60
N ALA A 72 -10.36 -12.39 -13.82
CA ALA A 72 -9.27 -11.90 -14.66
C ALA A 72 -8.71 -10.57 -14.11
N ILE A 73 -9.58 -9.70 -13.59
CA ILE A 73 -9.18 -8.46 -12.93
C ILE A 73 -8.30 -8.75 -11.72
N ARG A 74 -8.72 -9.65 -10.84
CA ARG A 74 -7.96 -10.06 -9.65
C ARG A 74 -6.58 -10.60 -9.99
N LYS A 75 -6.50 -11.46 -11.02
CA LYS A 75 -5.22 -11.97 -11.53
C LYS A 75 -4.32 -10.85 -12.03
N GLN A 76 -4.87 -9.87 -12.76
CA GLN A 76 -4.10 -8.73 -13.25
C GLN A 76 -3.60 -7.85 -12.11
N ILE A 77 -4.44 -7.52 -11.13
CA ILE A 77 -4.06 -6.74 -9.95
C ILE A 77 -2.94 -7.47 -9.19
N ALA A 78 -3.12 -8.77 -8.91
CA ALA A 78 -2.15 -9.56 -8.18
C ALA A 78 -0.80 -9.72 -8.89
N SER A 79 -0.78 -9.61 -10.23
CA SER A 79 0.47 -9.65 -11.01
C SER A 79 1.14 -8.29 -11.18
N ALA A 80 0.39 -7.19 -10.97
CA ALA A 80 0.86 -5.84 -11.18
C ALA A 80 1.43 -5.19 -9.92
N ILE A 81 0.94 -5.58 -8.76
CA ILE A 81 1.29 -4.97 -7.48
C ILE A 81 2.13 -5.97 -6.67
N ASP A 82 3.33 -5.55 -6.28
CA ASP A 82 4.22 -6.36 -5.45
C ASP A 82 4.04 -6.03 -3.96
N ILE A 83 3.95 -4.73 -3.61
CA ILE A 83 3.92 -4.24 -2.22
C ILE A 83 2.87 -3.16 -2.06
N ILE A 84 2.15 -3.21 -0.96
CA ILE A 84 1.26 -2.14 -0.51
C ILE A 84 1.82 -1.57 0.80
N VAL A 85 1.95 -0.24 0.86
CA VAL A 85 2.35 0.49 2.06
C VAL A 85 1.16 1.29 2.55
N GLN A 86 0.59 0.90 3.68
CA GLN A 86 -0.52 1.59 4.30
C GLN A 86 -0.02 2.72 5.19
N LEU A 87 -0.59 3.91 4.99
CA LEU A 87 -0.34 5.08 5.82
C LEU A 87 -1.65 5.52 6.47
N GLU A 88 -1.61 5.80 7.76
CA GLU A 88 -2.76 6.28 8.49
C GLU A 88 -2.46 7.58 9.23
N ARG A 89 -3.53 8.34 9.47
CA ARG A 89 -3.49 9.45 10.42
C ARG A 89 -3.99 8.95 11.75
N LEU A 90 -3.08 8.88 12.72
CA LEU A 90 -3.39 8.39 14.06
C LEU A 90 -4.18 9.42 14.88
N ARG A 91 -4.62 9.05 16.10
CA ARG A 91 -5.43 9.89 17.00
C ARG A 91 -4.74 11.18 17.40
N ASP A 92 -3.39 11.17 17.51
CA ASP A 92 -2.53 12.34 17.77
C ASP A 92 -2.32 13.22 16.52
N LYS A 93 -3.05 12.94 15.43
CA LYS A 93 -2.93 13.59 14.11
C LYS A 93 -1.61 13.34 13.39
N SER A 94 -0.69 12.57 13.94
CA SER A 94 0.52 12.15 13.24
C SER A 94 0.18 11.22 12.07
N ARG A 95 1.01 11.23 11.02
CA ARG A 95 0.90 10.31 9.90
C ARG A 95 2.00 9.27 10.02
N ARG A 96 1.61 8.00 10.04
CA ARG A 96 2.54 6.89 10.19
C ARG A 96 2.27 5.81 9.16
N VAL A 97 3.32 5.07 8.81
CA VAL A 97 3.16 3.80 8.12
C VAL A 97 2.64 2.80 9.15
N THR A 98 1.47 2.24 8.89
CA THR A 98 0.81 1.29 9.81
C THR A 98 0.98 -0.15 9.36
N GLU A 99 1.17 -0.37 8.04
CA GLU A 99 1.39 -1.70 7.50
C GLU A 99 2.24 -1.67 6.23
N ILE A 100 3.07 -2.69 6.04
CA ILE A 100 3.74 -3.01 4.78
C ILE A 100 3.42 -4.45 4.46
N THR A 101 2.73 -4.67 3.34
CA THR A 101 2.17 -5.95 2.95
C THR A 101 2.58 -6.32 1.53
N GLU A 102 3.05 -7.55 1.34
CA GLU A 102 3.33 -8.14 0.04
C GLU A 102 2.04 -8.68 -0.58
N VAL A 103 1.87 -8.48 -1.88
CA VAL A 103 0.83 -9.14 -2.68
C VAL A 103 1.44 -10.42 -3.24
N VAL A 104 1.03 -11.56 -2.70
CA VAL A 104 1.63 -12.87 -3.05
C VAL A 104 1.16 -13.40 -4.39
N GLY A 105 -0.10 -13.14 -4.72
CA GLY A 105 -0.71 -13.64 -5.96
C GLY A 105 -2.20 -13.86 -5.83
N TYR A 106 -2.76 -14.57 -6.80
CA TYR A 106 -4.16 -14.94 -6.84
C TYR A 106 -4.33 -16.45 -6.62
N GLU A 107 -5.06 -16.83 -5.57
CA GLU A 107 -5.28 -18.21 -5.17
C GLU A 107 -6.69 -18.36 -4.60
N ASP A 108 -7.36 -19.46 -4.90
CA ASP A 108 -8.71 -19.80 -4.39
C ASP A 108 -9.79 -18.71 -4.57
N GLY A 109 -9.69 -17.93 -5.63
CA GLY A 109 -10.66 -16.86 -5.91
C GLY A 109 -10.31 -15.51 -5.31
N GLU A 110 -9.23 -15.38 -4.56
CA GLU A 110 -8.84 -14.16 -3.83
C GLU A 110 -7.40 -13.77 -4.09
N ILE A 111 -7.09 -12.49 -3.87
CA ILE A 111 -5.72 -11.98 -3.86
C ILE A 111 -5.14 -12.25 -2.47
N ARG A 112 -4.04 -13.00 -2.41
CA ARG A 112 -3.35 -13.33 -1.16
C ARG A 112 -2.40 -12.22 -0.77
N LEU A 113 -2.48 -11.83 0.49
CA LEU A 113 -1.64 -10.84 1.13
C LEU A 113 -0.73 -11.49 2.18
N ASN A 114 0.46 -10.94 2.33
CA ASN A 114 1.46 -11.37 3.30
C ASN A 114 2.00 -10.14 4.05
N PRO A 115 1.42 -9.79 5.22
CA PRO A 115 1.90 -8.68 6.02
C PRO A 115 3.34 -8.90 6.48
N LEU A 116 4.23 -7.98 6.12
CA LEU A 116 5.66 -8.03 6.48
C LEU A 116 5.97 -7.20 7.73
N PHE A 117 5.36 -6.02 7.82
CA PHE A 117 5.50 -5.14 8.97
C PHE A 117 4.15 -4.58 9.39
N ILE A 118 3.94 -4.48 10.70
CA ILE A 118 2.72 -3.96 11.31
C ILE A 118 3.10 -2.96 12.39
N PHE A 119 2.44 -1.80 12.40
CA PHE A 119 2.63 -0.82 13.46
C PHE A 119 2.00 -1.32 14.76
N LYS A 120 2.78 -1.32 15.83
CA LYS A 120 2.30 -1.59 17.19
C LYS A 120 2.52 -0.38 18.07
N GLU A 121 1.43 0.07 18.68
CA GLU A 121 1.52 1.06 19.73
C GLU A 121 2.22 0.46 20.95
N VAL A 122 3.11 1.24 21.53
CA VAL A 122 3.69 0.94 22.83
C VAL A 122 2.77 1.62 23.85
N ALA A 123 2.13 0.83 24.71
CA ALA A 123 1.43 1.40 25.86
C ALA A 123 2.48 2.07 26.75
N GLU A 124 2.51 3.40 26.75
CA GLU A 124 3.20 4.11 27.82
C GLU A 124 2.47 3.77 29.12
N ASP A 125 3.23 3.28 30.10
CA ASP A 125 2.74 3.20 31.47
C ASP A 125 2.18 4.58 31.81
N LYS A 126 0.89 4.63 32.19
CA LYS A 126 0.11 5.83 32.42
C LYS A 126 0.97 6.89 33.12
N VAL A 127 1.30 7.94 32.39
CA VAL A 127 1.77 9.17 33.03
C VAL A 127 0.61 9.62 33.91
N GLU A 128 0.80 9.53 35.22
CA GLU A 128 -0.18 9.99 36.19
C GLU A 128 -0.57 11.42 35.83
N ASN A 129 -1.89 11.62 35.70
CA ASN A 129 -2.48 12.93 35.48
C ASN A 129 -1.99 13.89 36.57
N VAL A 130 -1.05 14.75 36.25
CA VAL A 130 -0.70 15.88 37.13
C VAL A 130 -1.89 16.82 37.07
N VAL A 131 -2.76 16.71 38.04
CA VAL A 131 -3.82 17.68 38.29
C VAL A 131 -3.15 19.01 38.62
N ARG A 132 -3.09 19.91 37.66
CA ARG A 132 -2.84 21.33 37.92
C ARG A 132 -4.19 21.96 38.24
N GLU A 133 -4.27 22.50 39.43
CA GLU A 133 -5.41 23.32 39.89
C GLU A 133 -5.63 24.48 38.89
N GLU A 134 -6.93 24.79 38.70
CA GLU A 134 -7.51 25.89 37.94
C GLU A 134 -7.76 25.69 36.43
N GLY A 135 -8.88 25.07 36.10
CA GLY A 135 -9.86 25.66 35.16
C GLY A 135 -9.59 25.61 33.65
N CYS A 136 -8.44 25.16 33.19
CA CYS A 136 -8.16 24.95 31.77
C CYS A 136 -7.91 23.47 31.50
N TYR A 137 -8.91 22.80 30.92
CA TYR A 137 -8.69 21.49 30.32
C TYR A 137 -7.93 21.65 29.00
N GLU A 138 -6.62 21.80 29.02
CA GLU A 138 -5.82 21.44 27.86
C GLU A 138 -5.93 19.93 27.71
N LYS A 139 -6.69 19.52 26.70
CA LYS A 139 -6.71 18.13 26.26
C LYS A 139 -5.31 17.82 25.79
N ILE A 140 -4.48 17.18 26.62
CA ILE A 140 -3.23 16.58 26.19
C ILE A 140 -3.66 15.58 25.12
N GLU A 141 -3.40 15.90 23.85
CA GLU A 141 -3.58 14.94 22.77
C GLU A 141 -2.60 13.81 23.08
N ASP A 142 -3.12 12.63 23.45
CA ASP A 142 -2.31 11.46 23.77
C ASP A 142 -1.37 11.19 22.60
N GLU A 143 -0.10 11.52 22.75
CA GLU A 143 0.92 11.25 21.73
C GLU A 143 0.93 9.74 21.47
N VAL A 144 0.85 9.33 20.22
CA VAL A 144 0.90 7.92 19.86
C VAL A 144 2.34 7.49 19.77
N SER A 145 2.81 6.80 20.81
CA SER A 145 4.09 6.13 20.81
C SER A 145 3.97 4.74 20.21
N GLY A 146 4.86 4.39 19.29
CA GLY A 146 4.82 3.10 18.63
C GLY A 146 5.87 2.96 17.53
N ARG A 147 6.01 1.75 17.05
CA ARG A 147 6.95 1.42 15.98
C ARG A 147 6.42 0.37 15.03
N LEU A 148 6.92 0.40 13.81
CA LEU A 148 6.71 -0.64 12.83
C LEU A 148 7.51 -1.88 13.24
N ILE A 149 6.83 -3.00 13.42
CA ILE A 149 7.43 -4.27 13.89
C ILE A 149 7.34 -5.29 12.76
N TYR A 150 8.42 -6.02 12.55
CA TYR A 150 8.44 -7.16 11.65
C TYR A 150 7.43 -8.22 12.12
N SER A 151 6.59 -8.70 11.22
CA SER A 151 5.53 -9.67 11.51
C SER A 151 6.03 -11.09 11.80
N GLY A 152 7.24 -11.40 11.35
CA GLY A 152 7.80 -12.75 11.30
C GLY A 152 7.59 -13.45 9.95
N ASN A 153 6.80 -12.87 9.05
CA ASN A 153 6.56 -13.42 7.72
C ASN A 153 7.70 -13.06 6.77
N ARG A 154 8.21 -14.03 6.05
CA ARG A 154 9.26 -13.78 5.05
C ARG A 154 8.68 -13.27 3.75
N LEU A 155 9.42 -12.39 3.08
CA LEU A 155 9.11 -11.97 1.72
C LEU A 155 9.18 -13.20 0.78
N ILE A 156 8.12 -13.42 0.00
CA ILE A 156 7.97 -14.59 -0.88
C ILE A 156 8.61 -14.33 -2.24
N HIS A 157 8.36 -13.16 -2.85
CA HIS A 157 8.87 -12.80 -4.17
C HIS A 157 10.29 -12.23 -4.12
N ARG A 158 11.30 -13.11 -3.94
CA ARG A 158 12.71 -12.71 -3.79
C ARG A 158 13.48 -12.62 -5.09
N LYS A 159 12.97 -13.19 -6.18
CA LYS A 159 13.72 -13.31 -7.46
C LYS A 159 14.27 -11.99 -7.98
N LYS A 160 13.50 -10.90 -7.88
CA LYS A 160 13.95 -9.56 -8.31
C LYS A 160 15.11 -9.04 -7.45
N LEU A 161 15.10 -9.31 -6.14
CA LEU A 161 16.16 -8.92 -5.22
C LEU A 161 17.43 -9.76 -5.43
N GLU A 162 17.27 -11.05 -5.63
CA GLU A 162 18.37 -11.96 -5.94
C GLU A 162 19.04 -11.59 -7.26
N ALA A 163 18.26 -11.26 -8.29
CA ALA A 163 18.76 -10.79 -9.58
C ALA A 163 19.51 -9.45 -9.48
N ALA A 164 19.14 -8.59 -8.53
CA ALA A 164 19.82 -7.32 -8.24
C ALA A 164 21.04 -7.50 -7.31
N ALA A 165 21.40 -8.73 -6.94
CA ALA A 165 22.44 -9.06 -5.96
C ALA A 165 22.24 -8.39 -4.58
N LEU A 166 20.99 -8.07 -4.23
CA LEU A 166 20.65 -7.52 -2.94
C LEU A 166 20.45 -8.66 -1.93
N GLN A 167 21.25 -8.66 -0.88
CA GLN A 167 21.06 -9.56 0.27
C GLN A 167 20.19 -8.85 1.31
N LEU A 168 19.14 -9.54 1.74
CA LEU A 168 18.32 -9.06 2.85
C LEU A 168 19.02 -9.46 4.16
N GLU A 169 19.57 -8.49 4.86
CA GLU A 169 20.09 -8.69 6.21
C GLU A 169 18.92 -8.92 7.18
N GLY A 170 19.03 -9.92 8.05
CA GLY A 170 18.08 -10.15 9.14
C GLY A 170 16.92 -11.10 8.88
N GLY A 171 16.89 -11.83 7.75
CA GLY A 171 15.93 -12.92 7.56
C GLY A 171 14.51 -12.52 7.10
N LEU A 172 14.35 -11.33 6.50
CA LEU A 172 13.13 -10.94 5.77
C LEU A 172 12.80 -11.89 4.62
#